data_cfe40035e464744ba4e28dd0a1bb1d38
#
_entry.id   cfe40035e464744ba4e28dd0a1bb1d38
#
_cell.length_a   1.000
_cell.length_b   1.000
_cell.length_c   1.000
_cell.angle_alpha   90.00
_cell.angle_beta   90.00
_cell.angle_gamma   90.00
#
_symmetry.space_group_name_H-M   'P 1'
#
loop_
_entity.id
_entity.type
_entity.pdbx_description
1 polymer ?
#
loop_
_entity_poly.entity_id
_entity_poly.type
_entity_poly.pdbx_seq_one_letter_code
_entity_poly.pdbx_strand_id
1 'polypeptide(L)'
;MKKFIDRENLSQKAIEVCDRFRYSAKEKILYDDIDFEPEGLVLITGKSGSGKSTVLKELAEKYEYESVLDIENVEARVIDLISLNLSDTISVLSKAGLSEVPLFLTKYKDLSTGQKYRFDIIYSIVNGRRRLMLDEFCAYLDTTTAQTCAYNFQKLFRERKVSVIAATCRTDLNKFFKADYNLQINDDEKINITNEKSDINPFAKDIYIKTGEFTDYIRFEKYHYAFDIDRDFYDEHNGIIHTIYYKNKKIGIIMYISPYDIYEAESIEEFSEINDKLVCIYRIVLAPNFRGLGLTKLIIENSSNLISQEYVYIFSAMAIYNKFLSRAGFTRIAPIDYRREKEYTIVSDYAAYKNKINREEILEREIKLLAVIEYKWYAQYCDILNRNKAFNIRSFFEYYKDAFDVSQIDDLMLEMKYMDMEHYYIHK
;
A
#
# COMPACT_ATOMS: atom_id res chain seq x y z
N MET A 1 12.05 -38.23 12.25
CA MET A 1 12.15 -38.09 10.77
C MET A 1 13.38 -38.75 10.23
N LYS A 2 13.20 -39.66 9.28
CA LYS A 2 14.28 -40.51 8.75
C LYS A 2 14.45 -40.25 7.27
N LYS A 3 15.67 -40.00 6.81
CA LYS A 3 15.99 -39.91 5.39
C LYS A 3 16.94 -41.04 5.06
N PHE A 4 16.56 -41.97 4.19
CA PHE A 4 17.49 -42.97 3.67
C PHE A 4 17.33 -43.15 2.18
N ILE A 5 18.38 -43.63 1.55
CA ILE A 5 18.35 -44.00 0.12
C ILE A 5 18.00 -45.47 0.06
N ASP A 6 16.79 -45.76 -0.43
CA ASP A 6 16.36 -47.12 -0.67
C ASP A 6 17.10 -47.69 -1.89
N ARG A 7 17.93 -48.73 -1.69
CA ARG A 7 18.68 -49.36 -2.77
C ARG A 7 17.79 -50.10 -3.79
N GLU A 8 16.61 -50.52 -3.38
CA GLU A 8 15.70 -51.25 -4.27
C GLU A 8 15.15 -50.38 -5.41
N ASN A 9 15.12 -49.06 -5.21
CA ASN A 9 14.62 -48.11 -6.19
C ASN A 9 15.72 -47.30 -6.92
N LEU A 10 17.01 -47.70 -6.79
CA LEU A 10 18.09 -47.01 -7.44
C LEU A 10 18.28 -47.50 -8.89
N SER A 11 18.61 -46.56 -9.77
CA SER A 11 19.10 -46.92 -11.12
C SER A 11 20.45 -47.65 -11.04
N GLN A 12 20.78 -48.46 -12.05
CA GLN A 12 22.05 -49.15 -12.14
C GLN A 12 23.27 -48.22 -11.95
N LYS A 13 23.18 -47.02 -12.51
CA LYS A 13 24.22 -45.99 -12.38
C LYS A 13 24.35 -45.45 -10.95
N ALA A 14 23.26 -45.32 -10.24
CA ALA A 14 23.26 -44.90 -8.84
C ALA A 14 23.78 -45.98 -7.91
N ILE A 15 23.50 -47.27 -8.19
CA ILE A 15 24.06 -48.43 -7.50
C ILE A 15 25.60 -48.44 -7.67
N GLU A 16 26.09 -48.25 -8.89
CA GLU A 16 27.54 -48.20 -9.18
C GLU A 16 28.23 -47.07 -8.41
N VAL A 17 27.60 -45.90 -8.27
CA VAL A 17 28.12 -44.80 -7.42
C VAL A 17 28.19 -45.22 -5.96
N CYS A 18 27.13 -45.84 -5.42
CA CYS A 18 27.14 -46.35 -4.05
C CYS A 18 28.32 -47.35 -3.82
N ASP A 19 28.52 -48.27 -4.75
CA ASP A 19 29.56 -49.29 -4.63
C ASP A 19 30.97 -48.69 -4.78
N ARG A 20 31.22 -47.83 -5.75
CA ARG A 20 32.51 -47.15 -5.97
C ARG A 20 32.95 -46.30 -4.79
N PHE A 21 31.99 -45.56 -4.19
CA PHE A 21 32.28 -44.71 -3.05
C PHE A 21 32.08 -45.41 -1.71
N ARG A 22 31.79 -46.70 -1.69
CA ARG A 22 31.47 -47.50 -0.50
C ARG A 22 30.40 -46.85 0.36
N TYR A 23 29.45 -46.22 -0.30
CA TYR A 23 28.35 -45.52 0.34
C TYR A 23 27.30 -46.56 0.74
N SER A 24 27.17 -46.80 2.04
CA SER A 24 26.04 -47.57 2.57
C SER A 24 24.91 -46.61 2.87
N ALA A 25 23.70 -46.89 2.37
CA ALA A 25 22.52 -46.15 2.77
C ALA A 25 22.33 -46.36 4.29
N LYS A 26 22.73 -45.35 5.05
CA LYS A 26 22.43 -45.29 6.47
C LYS A 26 21.15 -44.49 6.64
N GLU A 27 20.26 -45.08 7.44
CA GLU A 27 19.12 -44.32 7.94
C GLU A 27 19.68 -43.12 8.70
N LYS A 28 19.41 -41.89 8.19
CA LYS A 28 19.78 -40.69 8.88
C LYS A 28 18.52 -40.20 9.61
N ILE A 29 18.49 -40.30 10.92
CA ILE A 29 17.49 -39.63 11.74
C ILE A 29 17.83 -38.15 11.66
N LEU A 30 17.00 -37.38 10.97
CA LEU A 30 17.26 -35.95 10.80
C LEU A 30 16.77 -35.15 12.04
N TYR A 31 15.71 -35.62 12.68
CA TYR A 31 15.14 -34.96 13.89
C TYR A 31 14.37 -36.00 14.71
N ASP A 32 14.31 -35.80 16.03
CA ASP A 32 13.32 -36.45 16.90
C ASP A 32 11.89 -36.01 16.51
N ASP A 33 10.88 -36.78 16.88
CA ASP A 33 9.50 -36.44 16.57
C ASP A 33 9.20 -35.02 17.03
N ILE A 34 8.82 -34.17 16.09
CA ILE A 34 8.41 -32.81 16.38
C ILE A 34 6.97 -32.90 16.90
N ASP A 35 6.81 -32.96 18.22
CA ASP A 35 5.50 -32.89 18.87
C ASP A 35 5.06 -31.41 18.93
N PHE A 36 4.62 -30.91 17.81
CA PHE A 36 4.25 -29.52 17.62
C PHE A 36 3.15 -29.42 16.58
N GLU A 37 2.00 -28.94 16.98
CA GLU A 37 0.91 -28.62 16.08
C GLU A 37 1.05 -27.17 15.60
N PRO A 38 1.33 -26.97 14.30
CA PRO A 38 1.53 -25.63 13.79
C PRO A 38 0.20 -24.90 13.65
N GLU A 39 -0.04 -23.94 14.51
CA GLU A 39 -1.14 -23.00 14.38
C GLU A 39 -0.61 -21.60 14.04
N GLY A 40 -1.35 -20.87 13.20
CA GLY A 40 -0.97 -19.50 12.81
C GLY A 40 0.24 -19.48 11.88
N LEU A 41 1.25 -18.70 12.22
CA LEU A 41 2.43 -18.49 11.37
C LEU A 41 3.64 -19.19 11.95
N VAL A 42 4.22 -20.09 11.18
CA VAL A 42 5.44 -20.82 11.51
C VAL A 42 6.55 -20.47 10.54
N LEU A 43 7.73 -20.12 11.04
CA LEU A 43 8.92 -19.85 10.24
C LEU A 43 10.03 -20.85 10.56
N ILE A 44 10.42 -21.63 9.57
CA ILE A 44 11.53 -22.58 9.65
C ILE A 44 12.78 -21.92 9.07
N THR A 45 13.82 -21.78 9.87
CA THR A 45 15.09 -21.18 9.46
C THR A 45 16.27 -22.13 9.67
N GLY A 46 17.32 -21.93 8.90
CA GLY A 46 18.55 -22.72 9.01
C GLY A 46 19.40 -22.60 7.75
N LYS A 47 20.62 -23.08 7.77
CA LYS A 47 21.55 -23.04 6.63
C LYS A 47 21.01 -23.82 5.42
N SER A 48 21.53 -23.53 4.23
CA SER A 48 21.25 -24.37 3.04
C SER A 48 21.66 -25.81 3.31
N GLY A 49 20.82 -26.76 2.92
CA GLY A 49 21.10 -28.21 3.15
C GLY A 49 20.80 -28.70 4.58
N SER A 50 20.34 -27.84 5.52
CA SER A 50 20.02 -28.27 6.90
C SER A 50 18.76 -29.12 7.03
N GLY A 51 18.01 -29.37 5.96
CA GLY A 51 16.78 -30.18 6.00
C GLY A 51 15.49 -29.39 6.16
N LYS A 52 15.51 -28.06 6.04
CA LYS A 52 14.31 -27.20 6.14
C LYS A 52 13.13 -27.67 5.28
N SER A 53 13.39 -27.89 3.99
CA SER A 53 12.34 -28.34 3.06
C SER A 53 11.82 -29.73 3.40
N THR A 54 12.61 -30.55 4.08
CA THR A 54 12.17 -31.88 4.54
C THR A 54 11.25 -31.74 5.76
N VAL A 55 11.63 -30.92 6.76
CA VAL A 55 10.76 -30.60 7.92
C VAL A 55 9.47 -29.93 7.46
N LEU A 56 9.58 -28.97 6.53
CA LEU A 56 8.42 -28.28 5.97
C LEU A 56 7.42 -29.27 5.35
N LYS A 57 7.89 -30.18 4.50
CA LYS A 57 7.04 -31.18 3.83
C LYS A 57 6.37 -32.13 4.81
N GLU A 58 7.12 -32.62 5.80
CA GLU A 58 6.58 -33.52 6.80
C GLU A 58 5.49 -32.86 7.65
N LEU A 59 5.72 -31.62 8.10
CA LEU A 59 4.70 -30.86 8.81
C LEU A 59 3.51 -30.56 7.90
N ALA A 60 3.75 -30.23 6.62
CA ALA A 60 2.70 -29.97 5.67
C ALA A 60 1.81 -31.19 5.41
N GLU A 61 2.39 -32.37 5.24
CA GLU A 61 1.67 -33.63 5.08
C GLU A 61 0.87 -34.01 6.34
N LYS A 62 1.51 -33.91 7.52
CA LYS A 62 0.89 -34.27 8.80
C LYS A 62 -0.31 -33.36 9.13
N TYR A 63 -0.25 -32.07 8.77
CA TYR A 63 -1.25 -31.07 9.16
C TYR A 63 -1.98 -30.45 7.97
N GLU A 64 -1.95 -31.08 6.80
CA GLU A 64 -2.72 -30.73 5.60
C GLU A 64 -2.46 -29.29 5.11
N TYR A 65 -1.20 -28.87 5.04
CA TYR A 65 -0.80 -27.63 4.39
C TYR A 65 -0.53 -27.87 2.91
N GLU A 66 -0.96 -26.95 2.09
CA GLU A 66 -0.90 -27.07 0.64
C GLU A 66 0.05 -26.03 0.03
N SER A 67 0.64 -26.37 -1.11
CA SER A 67 1.41 -25.42 -1.90
C SER A 67 0.53 -24.32 -2.49
N VAL A 68 1.16 -23.22 -2.95
CA VAL A 68 0.49 -22.21 -3.75
C VAL A 68 -0.16 -22.82 -4.99
N LEU A 69 -1.29 -22.23 -5.42
CA LEU A 69 -1.99 -22.67 -6.62
C LEU A 69 -1.23 -22.23 -7.87
N ASP A 70 -1.23 -23.10 -8.86
CA ASP A 70 -0.76 -22.76 -10.21
C ASP A 70 -1.79 -21.87 -10.92
N ILE A 71 -1.28 -20.92 -11.74
CA ILE A 71 -2.11 -20.04 -12.53
C ILE A 71 -2.19 -20.57 -13.97
N GLU A 72 -3.36 -21.06 -14.34
CA GLU A 72 -3.60 -21.66 -15.66
C GLU A 72 -3.61 -20.58 -16.78
N ASN A 73 -4.33 -19.48 -16.55
CA ASN A 73 -4.46 -18.41 -17.54
C ASN A 73 -3.35 -17.35 -17.40
N VAL A 74 -2.17 -17.67 -17.89
CA VAL A 74 -1.00 -16.77 -17.84
C VAL A 74 -1.11 -15.53 -18.74
N GLU A 75 -2.05 -15.52 -19.69
CA GLU A 75 -2.33 -14.40 -20.60
C GLU A 75 -3.28 -13.35 -19.98
N ALA A 76 -3.96 -13.69 -18.90
CA ALA A 76 -4.85 -12.75 -18.22
C ALA A 76 -4.05 -11.66 -17.50
N ARG A 77 -4.68 -10.50 -17.32
CA ARG A 77 -4.12 -9.40 -16.53
C ARG A 77 -4.21 -9.72 -15.04
N VAL A 78 -3.29 -9.19 -14.27
CA VAL A 78 -3.24 -9.38 -12.81
C VAL A 78 -4.57 -9.07 -12.14
N ILE A 79 -5.21 -7.97 -12.52
CA ILE A 79 -6.48 -7.53 -11.94
C ILE A 79 -7.63 -8.51 -12.24
N ASP A 80 -7.60 -9.16 -13.40
CA ASP A 80 -8.68 -10.04 -13.87
C ASP A 80 -8.59 -11.47 -13.29
N LEU A 81 -7.43 -11.85 -12.78
CA LEU A 81 -7.21 -13.16 -12.15
C LEU A 81 -7.77 -13.26 -10.73
N ILE A 82 -8.05 -12.13 -10.08
CA ILE A 82 -8.56 -12.10 -8.71
C ILE A 82 -10.08 -12.00 -8.72
N SER A 83 -10.76 -13.05 -8.27
CA SER A 83 -12.24 -13.15 -8.26
C SER A 83 -12.87 -12.38 -7.09
N LEU A 84 -12.50 -11.11 -6.90
CA LEU A 84 -13.06 -10.18 -5.92
C LEU A 84 -13.60 -8.94 -6.66
N ASN A 85 -14.37 -8.09 -5.97
CA ASN A 85 -14.69 -6.78 -6.52
C ASN A 85 -13.42 -5.92 -6.65
N LEU A 86 -13.48 -4.85 -7.42
CA LEU A 86 -12.31 -4.00 -7.73
C LEU A 86 -11.62 -3.47 -6.46
N SER A 87 -12.41 -3.01 -5.49
CA SER A 87 -11.89 -2.45 -4.24
C SER A 87 -11.09 -3.48 -3.45
N ASP A 88 -11.66 -4.66 -3.24
CA ASP A 88 -10.99 -5.74 -2.50
C ASP A 88 -9.78 -6.29 -3.25
N THR A 89 -9.84 -6.35 -4.59
CA THR A 89 -8.71 -6.76 -5.43
C THR A 89 -7.54 -5.80 -5.28
N ILE A 90 -7.75 -4.50 -5.46
CA ILE A 90 -6.70 -3.47 -5.28
C ILE A 90 -6.15 -3.50 -3.85
N SER A 91 -7.02 -3.65 -2.85
CA SER A 91 -6.62 -3.71 -1.45
C SER A 91 -5.69 -4.89 -1.16
N VAL A 92 -6.03 -6.09 -1.62
CA VAL A 92 -5.21 -7.29 -1.35
C VAL A 92 -3.88 -7.26 -2.11
N LEU A 93 -3.88 -6.81 -3.37
CA LEU A 93 -2.67 -6.61 -4.16
C LEU A 93 -1.73 -5.60 -3.50
N SER A 94 -2.28 -4.46 -3.05
CA SER A 94 -1.50 -3.41 -2.38
C SER A 94 -0.85 -3.91 -1.08
N LYS A 95 -1.55 -4.73 -0.29
CA LYS A 95 -1.01 -5.33 0.94
C LYS A 95 0.17 -6.28 0.66
N ALA A 96 0.22 -6.91 -0.48
CA ALA A 96 1.36 -7.73 -0.90
C ALA A 96 2.49 -6.92 -1.58
N GLY A 97 2.38 -5.59 -1.60
CA GLY A 97 3.35 -4.71 -2.25
C GLY A 97 3.26 -4.70 -3.78
N LEU A 98 2.11 -5.09 -4.33
CA LEU A 98 1.79 -5.03 -5.75
C LEU A 98 0.81 -3.87 -5.99
N SER A 99 1.19 -2.64 -5.63
CA SER A 99 0.32 -1.47 -5.57
C SER A 99 0.51 -0.47 -6.71
N GLU A 100 1.20 -0.86 -7.77
CA GLU A 100 1.46 0.00 -8.92
C GLU A 100 0.35 -0.18 -9.96
N VAL A 101 -0.30 0.92 -10.35
CA VAL A 101 -1.42 0.87 -11.32
C VAL A 101 -1.04 0.17 -12.64
N PRO A 102 0.13 0.43 -13.26
CA PRO A 102 0.54 -0.32 -14.44
C PRO A 102 0.63 -1.82 -14.21
N LEU A 103 0.99 -2.26 -13.00
CA LEU A 103 1.11 -3.67 -12.67
C LEU A 103 -0.26 -4.37 -12.67
N PHE A 104 -1.33 -3.70 -12.25
CA PHE A 104 -2.68 -4.26 -12.29
C PHE A 104 -3.09 -4.66 -13.71
N LEU A 105 -2.62 -3.89 -14.70
CA LEU A 105 -2.92 -4.07 -16.12
C LEU A 105 -1.91 -4.98 -16.85
N THR A 106 -0.84 -5.39 -16.17
CA THR A 106 0.18 -6.28 -16.72
C THR A 106 -0.34 -7.72 -16.78
N LYS A 107 -0.01 -8.47 -17.82
CA LYS A 107 -0.32 -9.90 -17.89
C LYS A 107 0.53 -10.68 -16.90
N TYR A 108 -0.03 -11.74 -16.33
CA TYR A 108 0.70 -12.56 -15.35
C TYR A 108 2.04 -13.09 -15.89
N LYS A 109 2.09 -13.54 -17.15
CA LYS A 109 3.34 -14.05 -17.75
C LYS A 109 4.47 -13.02 -17.77
N ASP A 110 4.13 -11.72 -17.86
CA ASP A 110 5.08 -10.61 -17.98
C ASP A 110 5.57 -10.08 -16.60
N LEU A 111 5.03 -10.62 -15.52
CA LEU A 111 5.50 -10.30 -14.18
C LEU A 111 6.93 -10.79 -13.95
N SER A 112 7.73 -10.02 -13.21
CA SER A 112 9.02 -10.50 -12.71
C SER A 112 8.84 -11.67 -11.75
N THR A 113 9.89 -12.50 -11.57
CA THR A 113 9.84 -13.65 -10.65
C THR A 113 9.37 -13.26 -9.24
N GLY A 114 9.86 -12.14 -8.70
CA GLY A 114 9.44 -11.66 -7.38
C GLY A 114 8.01 -11.14 -7.34
N GLN A 115 7.47 -10.62 -8.46
CA GLN A 115 6.07 -10.22 -8.57
C GLN A 115 5.16 -11.44 -8.69
N LYS A 116 5.53 -12.43 -9.52
CA LYS A 116 4.84 -13.73 -9.63
C LYS A 116 4.72 -14.40 -8.28
N TYR A 117 5.85 -14.58 -7.59
CA TYR A 117 5.88 -15.18 -6.26
C TYR A 117 4.88 -14.53 -5.28
N ARG A 118 4.84 -13.18 -5.24
CA ARG A 118 3.90 -12.46 -4.38
C ARG A 118 2.45 -12.60 -4.84
N PHE A 119 2.23 -12.61 -6.14
CA PHE A 119 0.91 -12.78 -6.73
C PHE A 119 0.35 -14.20 -6.48
N ASP A 120 1.16 -15.25 -6.63
CA ASP A 120 0.77 -16.64 -6.43
C ASP A 120 0.27 -16.91 -5.01
N ILE A 121 0.93 -16.28 -4.02
CA ILE A 121 0.47 -16.34 -2.62
C ILE A 121 -0.91 -15.69 -2.48
N ILE A 122 -1.12 -14.49 -3.04
CA ILE A 122 -2.43 -13.80 -3.00
C ILE A 122 -3.48 -14.63 -3.69
N TYR A 123 -3.19 -15.09 -4.89
CA TYR A 123 -4.10 -15.89 -5.70
C TYR A 123 -4.58 -17.12 -4.93
N SER A 124 -3.66 -17.82 -4.25
CA SER A 124 -3.97 -18.98 -3.42
C SER A 124 -4.90 -18.64 -2.25
N ILE A 125 -4.64 -17.53 -1.55
CA ILE A 125 -5.46 -17.08 -0.42
C ILE A 125 -6.88 -16.71 -0.87
N VAL A 126 -6.99 -15.98 -1.97
CA VAL A 126 -8.29 -15.53 -2.51
C VAL A 126 -9.10 -16.72 -2.99
N ASN A 127 -8.46 -17.72 -3.58
CA ASN A 127 -9.11 -18.96 -4.04
C ASN A 127 -9.28 -20.02 -2.94
N GLY A 128 -9.25 -19.62 -1.69
CA GLY A 128 -9.73 -20.42 -0.56
C GLY A 128 -8.69 -21.21 0.20
N ARG A 129 -7.41 -21.14 -0.17
CA ARG A 129 -6.35 -21.77 0.63
C ARG A 129 -6.31 -21.15 2.04
N ARG A 130 -6.41 -21.99 3.07
CA ARG A 130 -6.37 -21.55 4.48
C ARG A 130 -5.17 -22.08 5.23
N ARG A 131 -4.49 -23.08 4.70
CA ARG A 131 -3.23 -23.65 5.20
C ARG A 131 -2.23 -23.67 4.06
N LEU A 132 -1.18 -22.83 4.11
CA LEU A 132 -0.19 -22.67 3.05
C LEU A 132 1.18 -23.12 3.49
N MET A 133 1.81 -23.93 2.62
CA MET A 133 3.21 -24.28 2.68
C MET A 133 4.02 -23.40 1.73
N LEU A 134 5.04 -22.68 2.23
CA LEU A 134 5.91 -21.80 1.46
C LEU A 134 7.36 -22.23 1.59
N ASP A 135 7.90 -22.93 0.60
CA ASP A 135 9.33 -23.24 0.56
C ASP A 135 10.13 -22.08 -0.02
N GLU A 136 11.38 -21.91 0.40
CA GLU A 136 12.27 -20.82 0.01
C GLU A 136 11.65 -19.43 0.18
N PHE A 137 10.89 -19.21 1.26
CA PHE A 137 10.14 -17.99 1.50
C PHE A 137 11.03 -16.75 1.40
N CYS A 138 10.71 -15.88 0.43
CA CYS A 138 11.46 -14.65 0.12
C CYS A 138 12.94 -14.86 -0.25
N ALA A 139 13.38 -16.05 -0.59
CA ALA A 139 14.79 -16.34 -0.87
C ALA A 139 15.33 -15.61 -2.11
N TYR A 140 14.49 -15.43 -3.12
CA TYR A 140 14.85 -14.80 -4.41
C TYR A 140 14.74 -13.27 -4.43
N LEU A 141 14.36 -12.66 -3.30
CA LEU A 141 14.19 -11.22 -3.19
C LEU A 141 15.44 -10.57 -2.58
N ASP A 142 15.73 -9.33 -2.97
CA ASP A 142 16.74 -8.53 -2.27
C ASP A 142 16.36 -8.34 -0.80
N THR A 143 17.32 -7.98 0.03
CA THR A 143 17.12 -7.93 1.48
C THR A 143 15.98 -7.04 1.92
N THR A 144 15.89 -5.83 1.36
CA THR A 144 14.83 -4.88 1.74
C THR A 144 13.46 -5.36 1.29
N THR A 145 13.36 -5.83 0.04
CA THR A 145 12.11 -6.35 -0.51
C THR A 145 11.66 -7.61 0.22
N ALA A 146 12.57 -8.51 0.59
CA ALA A 146 12.26 -9.72 1.37
C ALA A 146 11.71 -9.38 2.76
N GLN A 147 12.35 -8.44 3.46
CA GLN A 147 11.91 -7.97 4.78
C GLN A 147 10.52 -7.30 4.72
N THR A 148 10.30 -6.45 3.72
CA THR A 148 9.01 -5.80 3.48
C THR A 148 7.93 -6.82 3.12
N CYS A 149 8.26 -7.76 2.24
CA CYS A 149 7.37 -8.85 1.83
C CYS A 149 6.96 -9.70 3.04
N ALA A 150 7.92 -10.15 3.85
CA ALA A 150 7.66 -10.93 5.05
C ALA A 150 6.75 -10.17 6.03
N TYR A 151 7.00 -8.87 6.26
CA TYR A 151 6.20 -8.05 7.15
C TYR A 151 4.77 -7.80 6.63
N ASN A 152 4.60 -7.60 5.34
CA ASN A 152 3.29 -7.39 4.74
C ASN A 152 2.48 -8.70 4.70
N PHE A 153 3.11 -9.81 4.33
CA PHE A 153 2.43 -11.09 4.27
C PHE A 153 1.96 -11.59 5.64
N GLN A 154 2.77 -11.43 6.71
CA GLN A 154 2.30 -11.84 8.03
C GLN A 154 1.03 -11.09 8.45
N LYS A 155 0.90 -9.80 8.08
CA LYS A 155 -0.31 -9.01 8.32
C LYS A 155 -1.50 -9.54 7.51
N LEU A 156 -1.27 -9.83 6.23
CA LEU A 156 -2.29 -10.35 5.34
C LEU A 156 -2.78 -11.73 5.77
N PHE A 157 -1.87 -12.64 6.16
CA PHE A 157 -2.21 -13.97 6.64
C PHE A 157 -3.09 -13.91 7.90
N ARG A 158 -2.72 -13.06 8.86
CA ARG A 158 -3.52 -12.86 10.08
C ARG A 158 -4.90 -12.27 9.78
N GLU A 159 -4.96 -11.26 8.92
CA GLU A 159 -6.21 -10.62 8.52
C GLU A 159 -7.15 -11.60 7.82
N ARG A 160 -6.61 -12.47 6.97
CA ARG A 160 -7.35 -13.46 6.20
C ARG A 160 -7.52 -14.81 6.94
N LYS A 161 -7.00 -14.90 8.16
CA LYS A 161 -7.01 -16.13 8.99
C LYS A 161 -6.43 -17.34 8.24
N VAL A 162 -5.27 -17.13 7.62
CA VAL A 162 -4.51 -18.18 6.91
C VAL A 162 -3.37 -18.62 7.78
N SER A 163 -3.29 -19.93 8.06
CA SER A 163 -2.14 -20.54 8.70
C SER A 163 -1.05 -20.81 7.66
N VAL A 164 0.20 -20.55 8.02
CA VAL A 164 1.32 -20.65 7.09
C VAL A 164 2.50 -21.35 7.76
N ILE A 165 3.08 -22.34 7.08
CA ILE A 165 4.41 -22.85 7.39
C ILE A 165 5.35 -22.40 6.28
N ALA A 166 6.33 -21.57 6.61
CA ALA A 166 7.30 -21.01 5.67
C ALA A 166 8.71 -21.49 6.03
N ALA A 167 9.48 -21.91 5.04
CA ALA A 167 10.90 -22.26 5.20
C ALA A 167 11.78 -21.27 4.43
N THR A 168 12.87 -20.82 5.05
CA THR A 168 13.83 -19.89 4.44
C THR A 168 15.24 -20.09 5.01
N CYS A 169 16.26 -19.78 4.20
CA CYS A 169 17.64 -19.66 4.69
C CYS A 169 17.93 -18.29 5.31
N ARG A 170 16.96 -17.36 5.28
CA ARG A 170 17.12 -15.97 5.71
C ARG A 170 16.70 -15.78 7.15
N THR A 171 17.64 -15.86 8.08
CA THR A 171 17.38 -15.63 9.51
C THR A 171 17.03 -14.17 9.85
N ASP A 172 17.40 -13.22 8.95
CA ASP A 172 17.05 -11.82 9.10
C ASP A 172 15.53 -11.54 9.01
N LEU A 173 14.76 -12.50 8.48
CA LEU A 173 13.30 -12.35 8.34
C LEU A 173 12.52 -12.59 9.65
N ASN A 174 13.09 -13.23 10.67
CA ASN A 174 12.41 -13.57 11.92
C ASN A 174 11.65 -12.36 12.51
N LYS A 175 12.34 -11.23 12.66
CA LYS A 175 11.74 -10.01 13.24
C LYS A 175 10.70 -9.32 12.35
N PHE A 176 10.67 -9.63 11.04
CA PHE A 176 9.73 -9.04 10.09
C PHE A 176 8.51 -9.93 9.87
N PHE A 177 8.70 -11.23 9.76
CA PHE A 177 7.61 -12.19 9.58
C PHE A 177 6.77 -12.35 10.85
N LYS A 178 7.35 -12.07 12.04
CA LYS A 178 6.66 -12.14 13.33
C LYS A 178 5.88 -13.45 13.49
N ALA A 179 6.53 -14.55 13.19
CA ALA A 179 5.94 -15.86 13.30
C ALA A 179 5.42 -16.11 14.73
N ASP A 180 4.36 -16.91 14.85
CA ASP A 180 3.90 -17.40 16.14
C ASP A 180 4.89 -18.41 16.72
N TYR A 181 5.56 -19.15 15.82
CA TYR A 181 6.62 -20.09 16.16
C TYR A 181 7.78 -19.99 15.18
N ASN A 182 8.99 -19.84 15.71
CA ASN A 182 10.23 -19.90 14.94
C ASN A 182 10.92 -21.23 15.22
N LEU A 183 11.09 -22.04 14.19
CA LEU A 183 11.81 -23.32 14.21
C LEU A 183 13.19 -23.10 13.60
N GLN A 184 14.21 -23.01 14.43
CA GLN A 184 15.58 -22.84 13.97
C GLN A 184 16.30 -24.18 13.94
N ILE A 185 16.73 -24.59 12.76
CA ILE A 185 17.55 -25.80 12.56
C ILE A 185 19.02 -25.41 12.71
N ASN A 186 19.66 -25.95 13.74
CA ASN A 186 21.07 -25.72 14.04
C ASN A 186 22.02 -26.67 13.30
N ASP A 187 23.33 -26.41 13.39
CA ASP A 187 24.37 -27.24 12.75
C ASP A 187 24.47 -28.64 13.35
N ASP A 188 24.03 -28.81 14.58
CA ASP A 188 23.96 -30.13 15.28
C ASP A 188 22.63 -30.89 14.97
N GLU A 189 21.91 -30.45 13.95
CA GLU A 189 20.64 -31.02 13.49
C GLU A 189 19.51 -30.99 14.54
N LYS A 190 19.62 -30.12 15.53
CA LYS A 190 18.55 -29.87 16.52
C LYS A 190 17.65 -28.76 16.08
N ILE A 191 16.38 -28.87 16.41
CA ILE A 191 15.37 -27.81 16.19
C ILE A 191 15.13 -27.09 17.50
N ASN A 192 15.41 -25.78 17.51
CA ASN A 192 15.03 -24.91 18.60
C ASN A 192 13.71 -24.22 18.22
N ILE A 193 12.70 -24.36 19.06
CA ILE A 193 11.40 -23.70 18.87
C ILE A 193 11.34 -22.52 19.82
N THR A 194 11.08 -21.33 19.27
CA THR A 194 10.88 -20.09 20.05
C THR A 194 9.55 -19.44 19.67
N ASN A 195 8.93 -18.78 20.66
CA ASN A 195 7.68 -18.06 20.51
C ASN A 195 7.88 -16.64 21.02
N GLU A 196 8.49 -15.78 20.20
CA GLU A 196 8.70 -14.37 20.52
C GLU A 196 7.78 -13.49 19.68
N LYS A 197 6.84 -12.82 20.36
CA LYS A 197 5.94 -11.85 19.73
C LYS A 197 6.39 -10.43 20.04
N SER A 198 6.44 -9.60 19.02
CA SER A 198 6.69 -8.16 19.15
C SER A 198 5.67 -7.38 18.31
N ASP A 199 4.96 -6.45 18.95
CA ASP A 199 4.00 -5.58 18.25
C ASP A 199 4.66 -4.39 17.55
N ILE A 200 5.94 -4.12 17.82
CA ILE A 200 6.66 -2.98 17.27
C ILE A 200 6.89 -3.15 15.77
N ASN A 201 6.55 -2.12 14.99
CA ASN A 201 6.89 -2.08 13.57
C ASN A 201 8.41 -1.99 13.41
N PRO A 202 9.07 -3.02 12.85
CA PRO A 202 10.54 -3.08 12.80
C PRO A 202 11.17 -2.03 11.88
N PHE A 203 10.38 -1.39 11.01
CA PHE A 203 10.83 -0.33 10.11
C PHE A 203 10.75 1.05 10.75
N ALA A 204 9.78 1.27 11.64
CA ALA A 204 9.43 2.61 12.13
C ALA A 204 10.60 3.37 12.77
N LYS A 205 11.44 2.68 13.54
CA LYS A 205 12.57 3.28 14.26
C LYS A 205 13.68 3.84 13.36
N ASP A 206 13.77 3.33 12.12
CA ASP A 206 14.81 3.69 11.17
C ASP A 206 14.28 4.66 10.09
N ILE A 207 13.03 5.11 10.22
CA ILE A 207 12.40 6.12 9.35
C ILE A 207 12.62 7.52 9.95
N TYR A 208 13.10 8.44 9.12
CA TYR A 208 13.16 9.86 9.45
C TYR A 208 12.92 10.71 8.21
N ILE A 209 12.60 11.98 8.42
CA ILE A 209 12.22 12.93 7.39
C ILE A 209 13.10 14.15 7.48
N LYS A 210 13.48 14.70 6.35
CA LYS A 210 14.22 15.96 6.21
C LYS A 210 13.62 16.80 5.10
N THR A 211 13.82 18.12 5.18
CA THR A 211 13.59 19.01 4.04
C THR A 211 14.35 18.50 2.82
N GLY A 212 13.66 18.40 1.71
CA GLY A 212 14.15 17.91 0.44
C GLY A 212 14.10 18.99 -0.65
N GLU A 213 14.48 18.61 -1.84
CA GLU A 213 14.49 19.47 -3.03
C GLU A 213 13.63 18.86 -4.15
N PHE A 214 13.26 19.68 -5.14
CA PHE A 214 12.50 19.20 -6.31
C PHE A 214 13.20 18.03 -7.03
N THR A 215 14.52 17.99 -7.03
CA THR A 215 15.31 16.86 -7.56
C THR A 215 15.01 15.53 -6.84
N ASP A 216 14.57 15.60 -5.59
CA ASP A 216 14.12 14.39 -4.87
C ASP A 216 12.79 13.88 -5.41
N TYR A 217 11.87 14.78 -5.80
CA TYR A 217 10.63 14.37 -6.49
C TYR A 217 10.94 13.67 -7.80
N ILE A 218 11.75 14.26 -8.68
CA ILE A 218 12.15 13.68 -9.97
C ILE A 218 12.68 12.24 -9.82
N ARG A 219 13.41 11.97 -8.75
CA ARG A 219 13.91 10.62 -8.45
C ARG A 219 12.82 9.59 -8.23
N PHE A 220 11.68 10.00 -7.64
CA PHE A 220 10.57 9.10 -7.26
C PHE A 220 9.34 9.22 -8.17
N GLU A 221 9.29 10.19 -9.07
CA GLU A 221 8.20 10.49 -9.99
C GLU A 221 7.68 9.25 -10.72
N LYS A 222 8.57 8.45 -11.27
CA LYS A 222 8.27 7.19 -11.98
C LYS A 222 7.45 6.17 -11.15
N TYR A 223 7.36 6.34 -9.85
CA TYR A 223 6.57 5.47 -8.97
C TYR A 223 5.17 6.02 -8.68
N HIS A 224 4.85 7.20 -9.23
CA HIS A 224 3.53 7.80 -9.15
C HIS A 224 2.73 7.49 -10.41
N TYR A 225 1.42 7.31 -10.27
CA TYR A 225 0.53 6.93 -11.38
C TYR A 225 -0.15 8.12 -12.05
N ALA A 226 -0.14 9.30 -11.44
CA ALA A 226 -0.67 10.52 -12.02
C ALA A 226 0.39 11.22 -12.87
N PHE A 227 -0.06 12.24 -13.60
CA PHE A 227 0.80 13.07 -14.46
C PHE A 227 2.01 13.64 -13.69
N ASP A 228 3.06 13.87 -14.44
CA ASP A 228 4.30 14.44 -13.93
C ASP A 228 4.10 15.91 -13.57
N ILE A 229 4.87 16.41 -12.62
CA ILE A 229 4.85 17.78 -12.14
C ILE A 229 6.15 18.42 -12.62
N ASP A 230 6.03 19.52 -13.36
CA ASP A 230 7.20 20.32 -13.75
C ASP A 230 7.62 21.26 -12.62
N ARG A 231 8.76 21.90 -12.85
CA ARG A 231 9.35 22.82 -11.89
C ARG A 231 8.54 24.10 -11.76
N ASP A 232 7.95 24.56 -12.85
CA ASP A 232 7.18 25.80 -12.87
C ASP A 232 5.93 25.66 -12.00
N PHE A 233 5.19 24.56 -12.17
CA PHE A 233 4.06 24.23 -11.28
C PHE A 233 4.47 24.19 -9.80
N TYR A 234 5.58 23.54 -9.49
CA TYR A 234 6.08 23.44 -8.12
C TYR A 234 6.38 24.81 -7.51
N ASP A 235 7.05 25.68 -8.27
CA ASP A 235 7.42 27.01 -7.80
C ASP A 235 6.20 27.94 -7.70
N GLU A 236 5.27 27.90 -8.65
CA GLU A 236 4.04 28.67 -8.66
C GLU A 236 3.14 28.36 -7.47
N HIS A 237 3.11 27.11 -7.01
CA HIS A 237 2.27 26.67 -5.88
C HIS A 237 3.03 26.60 -4.55
N ASN A 238 4.14 27.31 -4.40
CA ASN A 238 4.96 27.34 -3.20
C ASN A 238 5.28 25.93 -2.67
N GLY A 239 5.70 25.05 -3.57
CA GLY A 239 5.94 23.64 -3.26
C GLY A 239 6.96 23.44 -2.13
N ILE A 240 6.65 22.55 -1.22
CA ILE A 240 7.53 22.11 -0.15
C ILE A 240 7.71 20.60 -0.25
N ILE A 241 8.94 20.14 -0.34
CA ILE A 241 9.25 18.71 -0.38
C ILE A 241 9.96 18.31 0.91
N HIS A 242 9.48 17.23 1.50
CA HIS A 242 10.20 16.53 2.54
C HIS A 242 10.60 15.14 2.02
N THR A 243 11.88 14.82 2.14
CA THR A 243 12.44 13.53 1.73
C THR A 243 12.38 12.54 2.87
N ILE A 244 11.87 11.34 2.57
CA ILE A 244 11.70 10.25 3.51
C ILE A 244 12.90 9.32 3.40
N TYR A 245 13.49 9.01 4.55
CA TYR A 245 14.67 8.14 4.66
C TYR A 245 14.35 6.88 5.46
N TYR A 246 14.90 5.77 5.02
CA TYR A 246 15.05 4.55 5.83
C TYR A 246 16.54 4.29 6.02
N LYS A 247 16.99 4.35 7.27
CA LYS A 247 18.44 4.42 7.57
C LYS A 247 19.05 5.59 6.81
N ASN A 248 20.02 5.36 5.94
CA ASN A 248 20.67 6.42 5.15
C ASN A 248 20.20 6.45 3.68
N LYS A 249 19.14 5.71 3.34
CA LYS A 249 18.64 5.62 1.96
C LYS A 249 17.39 6.45 1.80
N LYS A 250 17.34 7.30 0.77
CA LYS A 250 16.10 7.98 0.34
C LYS A 250 15.13 6.92 -0.18
N ILE A 251 13.91 6.88 0.37
CA ILE A 251 12.89 5.90 0.04
C ILE A 251 11.59 6.50 -0.49
N GLY A 252 11.47 7.82 -0.45
CA GLY A 252 10.29 8.50 -0.96
C GLY A 252 10.31 9.98 -0.64
N ILE A 253 9.21 10.62 -0.99
CA ILE A 253 8.94 12.04 -0.71
C ILE A 253 7.50 12.24 -0.24
N ILE A 254 7.28 13.34 0.46
CA ILE A 254 5.99 13.97 0.62
C ILE A 254 6.11 15.40 0.11
N MET A 255 5.18 15.79 -0.77
CA MET A 255 5.15 17.12 -1.36
C MET A 255 3.88 17.82 -0.89
N TYR A 256 4.07 19.02 -0.41
CA TYR A 256 3.02 19.96 -0.05
C TYR A 256 3.01 21.10 -1.07
N ILE A 257 1.84 21.63 -1.32
CA ILE A 257 1.64 22.87 -2.08
C ILE A 257 0.69 23.78 -1.31
N SER A 258 0.73 25.06 -1.63
CA SER A 258 -0.33 25.97 -1.23
C SER A 258 -1.66 25.45 -1.76
N PRO A 259 -2.79 25.68 -1.07
CA PRO A 259 -4.10 25.40 -1.66
C PRO A 259 -4.14 26.01 -3.05
N TYR A 260 -4.72 25.29 -4.02
CA TYR A 260 -5.03 25.89 -5.32
C TYR A 260 -5.78 27.18 -5.05
N ASP A 261 -5.34 28.23 -5.69
CA ASP A 261 -5.85 29.55 -5.43
C ASP A 261 -7.36 29.61 -5.52
N ILE A 262 -7.95 29.57 -4.35
CA ILE A 262 -9.22 30.24 -4.18
C ILE A 262 -8.91 31.76 -4.11
N TYR A 263 -7.84 32.17 -4.77
CA TYR A 263 -7.28 33.52 -4.74
C TYR A 263 -8.27 34.56 -5.19
N GLU A 264 -9.26 34.15 -5.92
CA GLU A 264 -10.27 35.09 -6.37
C GLU A 264 -11.46 35.16 -5.39
N ALA A 265 -11.40 34.39 -4.32
CA ALA A 265 -12.22 34.64 -3.14
C ALA A 265 -11.69 35.80 -2.26
N GLU A 266 -10.83 36.66 -2.77
CA GLU A 266 -10.38 37.88 -2.07
C GLU A 266 -11.53 38.77 -1.58
N SER A 267 -12.73 38.58 -2.12
CA SER A 267 -13.94 39.28 -1.64
C SER A 267 -14.53 38.66 -0.38
N ILE A 268 -14.01 37.58 0.12
CA ILE A 268 -14.44 36.90 1.34
C ILE A 268 -13.26 36.88 2.31
N GLU A 269 -13.16 37.90 3.16
CA GLU A 269 -12.09 38.04 4.17
C GLU A 269 -11.85 36.75 4.97
N GLU A 270 -12.89 35.95 5.21
CA GLU A 270 -12.87 34.69 5.93
C GLU A 270 -12.06 33.60 5.20
N PHE A 271 -12.06 33.57 3.86
CA PHE A 271 -11.28 32.58 3.09
C PHE A 271 -9.78 32.89 3.06
N SER A 272 -9.42 34.17 3.07
CA SER A 272 -8.01 34.58 3.14
C SER A 272 -7.36 34.08 4.44
N GLU A 273 -8.04 34.20 5.58
CA GLU A 273 -7.54 33.74 6.87
C GLU A 273 -7.33 32.22 6.93
N ILE A 274 -8.09 31.45 6.15
CA ILE A 274 -8.01 29.98 6.12
C ILE A 274 -6.91 29.51 5.20
N ASN A 275 -6.73 30.14 4.05
CA ASN A 275 -5.67 29.78 3.10
C ASN A 275 -4.29 29.81 3.74
N ASP A 276 -4.00 30.80 4.59
CA ASP A 276 -2.73 30.91 5.30
C ASP A 276 -2.49 29.76 6.29
N LYS A 277 -3.57 29.15 6.77
CA LYS A 277 -3.54 28.07 7.75
C LYS A 277 -3.59 26.67 7.11
N LEU A 278 -3.87 26.59 5.81
CA LEU A 278 -4.12 25.36 5.09
C LEU A 278 -2.95 25.00 4.18
N VAL A 279 -2.67 23.71 4.07
CA VAL A 279 -1.71 23.18 3.11
C VAL A 279 -2.20 21.85 2.52
N CYS A 280 -1.96 21.63 1.24
CA CYS A 280 -2.29 20.40 0.55
C CYS A 280 -1.13 19.42 0.53
N ILE A 281 -1.33 18.19 0.95
CA ILE A 281 -0.45 17.09 0.56
C ILE A 281 -0.79 16.74 -0.89
N TYR A 282 0.06 17.16 -1.81
CA TYR A 282 -0.15 16.95 -3.24
C TYR A 282 0.38 15.60 -3.72
N ARG A 283 1.46 15.11 -3.12
CA ARG A 283 2.06 13.81 -3.42
C ARG A 283 2.63 13.14 -2.18
N ILE A 284 2.35 11.86 -2.03
CA ILE A 284 3.12 10.95 -1.16
C ILE A 284 3.62 9.83 -2.06
N VAL A 285 4.91 9.80 -2.31
CA VAL A 285 5.51 8.79 -3.19
C VAL A 285 6.53 7.99 -2.41
N LEU A 286 6.28 6.70 -2.29
CA LEU A 286 7.23 5.74 -1.72
C LEU A 286 7.71 4.77 -2.79
N ALA A 287 8.98 4.42 -2.73
CA ALA A 287 9.52 3.32 -3.52
C ALA A 287 8.69 2.04 -3.25
N PRO A 288 8.38 1.24 -4.28
CA PRO A 288 7.44 0.12 -4.19
C PRO A 288 7.72 -0.84 -3.05
N ASN A 289 9.00 -1.12 -2.80
CA ASN A 289 9.46 -2.01 -1.73
C ASN A 289 9.31 -1.43 -0.30
N PHE A 290 8.78 -0.24 -0.12
CA PHE A 290 8.45 0.35 1.18
C PHE A 290 6.95 0.61 1.36
N ARG A 291 6.13 0.18 0.41
CA ARG A 291 4.66 0.30 0.51
C ARG A 291 4.06 -0.79 1.38
N GLY A 292 2.88 -0.52 1.92
CA GLY A 292 2.15 -1.49 2.76
C GLY A 292 2.67 -1.63 4.21
N LEU A 293 3.77 -0.97 4.57
CA LEU A 293 4.40 -1.09 5.89
C LEU A 293 3.63 -0.39 7.03
N GLY A 294 2.56 0.36 6.71
CA GLY A 294 1.81 1.14 7.70
C GLY A 294 2.56 2.36 8.22
N LEU A 295 3.43 2.93 7.39
CA LEU A 295 4.28 4.07 7.77
C LEU A 295 3.61 5.43 7.55
N THR A 296 2.45 5.48 6.90
CA THR A 296 1.81 6.74 6.48
C THR A 296 1.59 7.69 7.65
N LYS A 297 1.08 7.19 8.77
CA LYS A 297 0.89 8.00 9.98
C LYS A 297 2.20 8.64 10.45
N LEU A 298 3.23 7.84 10.61
CA LEU A 298 4.56 8.30 11.03
C LEU A 298 5.15 9.34 10.07
N ILE A 299 4.98 9.11 8.76
CA ILE A 299 5.48 10.01 7.71
C ILE A 299 4.76 11.36 7.79
N ILE A 300 3.44 11.35 7.89
CA ILE A 300 2.65 12.57 7.93
C ILE A 300 2.91 13.33 9.22
N GLU A 301 2.89 12.69 10.38
CA GLU A 301 3.17 13.33 11.66
C GLU A 301 4.55 14.00 11.67
N ASN A 302 5.59 13.27 11.29
CA ASN A 302 6.96 13.83 11.28
C ASN A 302 7.11 14.92 10.22
N SER A 303 6.44 14.82 9.09
CA SER A 303 6.51 15.81 8.01
C SER A 303 5.70 17.06 8.37
N SER A 304 4.52 16.92 8.94
CA SER A 304 3.65 18.02 9.34
C SER A 304 4.30 18.90 10.42
N ASN A 305 5.14 18.34 11.27
CA ASN A 305 5.88 19.10 12.27
C ASN A 305 6.92 20.06 11.65
N LEU A 306 7.25 19.91 10.38
CA LEU A 306 8.21 20.76 9.65
C LEU A 306 7.54 21.89 8.87
N ILE A 307 6.22 21.97 8.86
CA ILE A 307 5.44 23.03 8.20
C ILE A 307 4.71 23.89 9.25
N SER A 308 4.35 25.11 8.88
CA SER A 308 3.74 26.09 9.79
C SER A 308 2.20 26.01 9.83
N GLN A 309 1.57 25.52 8.77
CA GLN A 309 0.11 25.48 8.62
C GLN A 309 -0.56 24.60 9.68
N GLU A 310 -1.74 25.02 10.11
CA GLU A 310 -2.55 24.36 11.14
C GLU A 310 -3.32 23.14 10.58
N TYR A 311 -3.76 23.25 9.32
CA TYR A 311 -4.59 22.24 8.66
C TYR A 311 -3.86 21.63 7.48
N VAL A 312 -3.95 20.33 7.38
CA VAL A 312 -3.39 19.56 6.26
C VAL A 312 -4.53 18.80 5.60
N TYR A 313 -4.72 18.99 4.32
CA TYR A 313 -5.67 18.20 3.56
C TYR A 313 -5.00 17.40 2.44
N ILE A 314 -5.70 16.38 1.98
CA ILE A 314 -5.25 15.50 0.91
C ILE A 314 -6.45 14.93 0.16
N PHE A 315 -6.32 14.78 -1.15
CA PHE A 315 -7.23 13.97 -1.95
C PHE A 315 -6.47 12.78 -2.55
N SER A 316 -7.13 11.63 -2.57
CA SER A 316 -6.46 10.40 -2.98
C SER A 316 -7.44 9.40 -3.58
N ALA A 317 -7.21 9.02 -4.84
CA ALA A 317 -7.94 7.93 -5.47
C ALA A 317 -7.68 6.58 -4.77
N MET A 318 -6.47 6.38 -4.24
CA MET A 318 -6.12 5.14 -3.53
C MET A 318 -6.77 5.03 -2.15
N ALA A 319 -7.23 6.13 -1.55
CA ALA A 319 -7.90 6.11 -0.26
C ALA A 319 -9.28 5.44 -0.32
N ILE A 320 -9.91 5.40 -1.49
CA ILE A 320 -11.14 4.65 -1.75
C ILE A 320 -10.94 3.16 -1.46
N TYR A 321 -9.77 2.64 -1.84
CA TYR A 321 -9.44 1.22 -1.76
C TYR A 321 -8.65 0.86 -0.50
N ASN A 322 -8.03 1.84 0.15
CA ASN A 322 -7.10 1.59 1.26
C ASN A 322 -7.24 2.65 2.35
N LYS A 323 -7.67 2.25 3.53
CA LYS A 323 -7.93 3.13 4.70
C LYS A 323 -6.64 3.70 5.33
N PHE A 324 -5.62 4.02 4.54
CA PHE A 324 -4.34 4.48 5.09
C PHE A 324 -4.43 5.88 5.70
N LEU A 325 -5.23 6.77 5.13
CA LEU A 325 -5.43 8.13 5.65
C LEU A 325 -6.24 8.13 6.94
N SER A 326 -7.34 7.40 7.00
CA SER A 326 -8.12 7.27 8.24
C SER A 326 -7.29 6.66 9.38
N ARG A 327 -6.40 5.71 9.07
CA ARG A 327 -5.45 5.15 10.06
C ARG A 327 -4.37 6.14 10.47
N ALA A 328 -4.07 7.12 9.64
CA ALA A 328 -3.16 8.22 9.95
C ALA A 328 -3.82 9.35 10.76
N GLY A 329 -5.11 9.25 11.04
CA GLY A 329 -5.84 10.23 11.85
C GLY A 329 -6.61 11.28 11.03
N PHE A 330 -6.62 11.15 9.69
CA PHE A 330 -7.38 12.06 8.85
C PHE A 330 -8.89 11.80 8.95
N THR A 331 -9.64 12.87 9.03
CA THR A 331 -11.09 12.85 8.91
C THR A 331 -11.48 12.83 7.44
N ARG A 332 -12.32 11.88 7.05
CA ARG A 332 -12.86 11.82 5.70
C ARG A 332 -13.92 12.90 5.52
N ILE A 333 -13.80 13.66 4.46
CA ILE A 333 -14.85 14.56 4.02
C ILE A 333 -15.81 13.72 3.18
N ALA A 334 -17.06 13.62 3.62
CA ALA A 334 -18.07 12.93 2.83
C ALA A 334 -18.21 13.62 1.47
N PRO A 335 -18.15 12.91 0.35
CA PRO A 335 -18.45 13.52 -0.93
C PRO A 335 -19.87 14.05 -0.87
N ILE A 336 -20.07 15.26 -1.34
CA ILE A 336 -21.42 15.76 -1.59
C ILE A 336 -21.97 14.84 -2.69
N ASP A 337 -23.06 14.13 -2.39
CA ASP A 337 -23.70 13.24 -3.37
C ASP A 337 -24.49 14.09 -4.35
N TYR A 338 -23.80 14.63 -5.34
CA TYR A 338 -24.39 15.43 -6.40
C TYR A 338 -25.45 14.69 -7.24
N ARG A 339 -25.55 13.37 -7.14
CA ARG A 339 -26.54 12.58 -7.85
C ARG A 339 -27.91 12.60 -7.20
N ARG A 340 -27.97 12.87 -5.89
CA ARG A 340 -29.21 12.86 -5.10
C ARG A 340 -29.83 14.23 -4.91
N GLU A 341 -29.00 15.26 -4.90
CA GLU A 341 -29.44 16.63 -4.62
C GLU A 341 -29.19 17.47 -5.88
N LYS A 342 -30.23 17.55 -6.71
CA LYS A 342 -30.19 18.41 -7.88
C LYS A 342 -29.78 19.82 -7.51
N GLU A 343 -28.68 20.28 -8.07
CA GLU A 343 -28.36 21.65 -8.49
C GLU A 343 -28.27 22.77 -7.45
N TYR A 344 -29.05 22.77 -6.43
CA TYR A 344 -29.22 23.95 -5.56
C TYR A 344 -28.45 23.87 -4.25
N THR A 345 -27.98 22.70 -3.86
CA THR A 345 -27.54 22.47 -2.49
C THR A 345 -26.26 23.20 -2.19
N ILE A 346 -25.31 23.25 -3.14
CA ILE A 346 -24.04 23.96 -2.90
C ILE A 346 -24.24 25.43 -2.74
N VAL A 347 -25.04 26.05 -3.62
CA VAL A 347 -25.29 27.49 -3.62
C VAL A 347 -26.20 27.91 -2.50
N SER A 348 -27.29 27.17 -2.27
CA SER A 348 -28.23 27.45 -1.19
C SER A 348 -27.65 27.14 0.18
N ASP A 349 -26.85 26.10 0.30
CA ASP A 349 -26.17 25.80 1.53
C ASP A 349 -25.08 26.81 1.87
N TYR A 350 -24.33 27.29 0.88
CA TYR A 350 -23.37 28.37 1.10
C TYR A 350 -24.03 29.68 1.56
N ALA A 351 -25.17 30.07 0.96
CA ALA A 351 -25.90 31.25 1.36
C ALA A 351 -26.57 31.10 2.74
N ALA A 352 -27.14 29.95 3.06
CA ALA A 352 -27.68 29.61 4.36
C ALA A 352 -26.64 29.49 5.47
N TYR A 353 -25.49 29.02 5.10
CA TYR A 353 -24.33 28.81 5.89
C TYR A 353 -23.72 30.12 6.43
N LYS A 354 -23.55 31.11 5.59
CA LYS A 354 -22.97 32.40 5.96
C LYS A 354 -23.72 33.11 7.12
N ASN A 355 -24.94 32.67 7.39
CA ASN A 355 -25.82 33.32 8.37
C ASN A 355 -26.00 32.54 9.68
N LYS A 356 -25.47 31.36 9.86
CA LYS A 356 -25.92 30.46 10.94
C LYS A 356 -24.83 29.77 11.80
N ILE A 357 -23.55 29.88 11.52
CA ILE A 357 -22.57 28.93 12.06
C ILE A 357 -21.43 29.59 12.86
N ASN A 358 -20.96 28.91 13.89
CA ASN A 358 -19.82 29.34 14.70
C ASN A 358 -18.49 29.14 13.96
N ARG A 359 -17.39 29.75 14.44
CA ARG A 359 -16.12 29.86 13.71
C ARG A 359 -15.44 28.50 13.39
N GLU A 360 -15.58 27.51 14.25
CA GLU A 360 -14.96 26.17 14.04
C GLU A 360 -15.75 25.33 13.04
N GLU A 361 -17.08 25.41 13.09
CA GLU A 361 -17.94 24.76 12.09
C GLU A 361 -17.79 25.40 10.71
N ILE A 362 -17.54 26.71 10.65
CA ILE A 362 -17.19 27.42 9.42
C ILE A 362 -15.93 26.80 8.81
N LEU A 363 -14.87 26.70 9.59
CA LEU A 363 -13.59 26.20 9.12
C LEU A 363 -13.67 24.76 8.58
N GLU A 364 -14.33 23.86 9.30
CA GLU A 364 -14.51 22.47 8.86
C GLU A 364 -15.30 22.37 7.56
N ARG A 365 -16.33 23.17 7.42
CA ARG A 365 -17.20 23.15 6.25
C ARG A 365 -16.56 23.85 5.05
N GLU A 366 -15.74 24.87 5.27
CA GLU A 366 -14.97 25.53 4.23
C GLU A 366 -13.83 24.65 3.72
N ILE A 367 -13.17 23.92 4.58
CA ILE A 367 -12.24 22.86 4.15
C ILE A 367 -12.98 21.82 3.30
N LYS A 368 -14.18 21.42 3.68
CA LYS A 368 -15.04 20.53 2.88
C LYS A 368 -15.39 21.12 1.53
N LEU A 369 -15.77 22.39 1.51
CA LEU A 369 -16.11 23.11 0.28
C LEU A 369 -14.88 23.30 -0.61
N LEU A 370 -13.76 23.67 -0.04
CA LEU A 370 -12.46 23.77 -0.69
C LEU A 370 -12.06 22.44 -1.32
N ALA A 371 -12.12 21.37 -0.57
CA ALA A 371 -11.77 20.04 -1.05
C ALA A 371 -12.66 19.60 -2.24
N VAL A 372 -13.92 20.02 -2.27
CA VAL A 372 -14.86 19.74 -3.36
C VAL A 372 -14.62 20.62 -4.57
N ILE A 373 -14.39 21.91 -4.36
CA ILE A 373 -14.24 22.91 -5.43
C ILE A 373 -12.89 22.77 -6.11
N GLU A 374 -11.81 22.60 -5.33
CA GLU A 374 -10.46 22.62 -5.86
C GLU A 374 -10.17 21.58 -6.92
N TYR A 375 -10.64 20.38 -6.76
CA TYR A 375 -10.18 19.31 -7.64
C TYR A 375 -11.16 18.95 -8.76
N LYS A 376 -12.44 18.90 -8.48
CA LYS A 376 -13.41 18.41 -9.48
C LYS A 376 -14.01 19.52 -10.34
N TRP A 377 -14.10 20.71 -9.82
CA TRP A 377 -14.82 21.79 -10.47
C TRP A 377 -13.94 22.93 -10.92
N TYR A 378 -13.01 23.36 -10.09
CA TYR A 378 -12.28 24.59 -10.35
C TYR A 378 -11.38 24.49 -11.59
N ALA A 379 -10.52 23.49 -11.68
CA ALA A 379 -9.59 23.34 -12.81
C ALA A 379 -10.33 23.15 -14.15
N GLN A 380 -11.37 22.31 -14.17
CA GLN A 380 -12.11 22.05 -15.40
C GLN A 380 -13.10 23.18 -15.74
N TYR A 381 -13.73 23.77 -14.74
CA TYR A 381 -14.64 24.90 -14.98
C TYR A 381 -13.93 26.18 -15.32
N CYS A 382 -12.82 26.51 -14.69
CA CYS A 382 -11.98 27.62 -15.14
C CYS A 382 -11.54 27.41 -16.57
N ASP A 383 -11.28 26.18 -16.94
CA ASP A 383 -10.95 25.81 -18.31
C ASP A 383 -12.14 25.92 -19.26
N ILE A 384 -13.34 25.61 -18.91
CA ILE A 384 -14.55 25.70 -19.73
C ILE A 384 -15.06 27.14 -19.81
N LEU A 385 -15.09 27.85 -18.70
CA LEU A 385 -15.55 29.23 -18.65
C LEU A 385 -14.56 30.21 -19.26
N ASN A 386 -13.42 29.68 -19.77
CA ASN A 386 -12.39 30.48 -20.40
C ASN A 386 -11.94 31.65 -19.55
N ARG A 387 -11.82 31.37 -18.05
CA ARG A 387 -10.47 31.45 -18.32
C ARG A 387 -9.98 32.85 -18.31
N ASN A 388 -10.83 33.79 -18.25
CA ASN A 388 -10.44 35.17 -18.17
C ASN A 388 -10.88 35.72 -16.85
N LYS A 389 -9.94 35.69 -15.92
CA LYS A 389 -9.81 36.72 -14.91
C LYS A 389 -10.78 36.66 -13.76
N ALA A 390 -10.24 36.75 -12.59
CA ALA A 390 -10.91 37.11 -11.35
C ALA A 390 -12.18 36.29 -11.10
N PHE A 391 -11.98 35.00 -10.98
CA PHE A 391 -13.04 34.08 -10.62
C PHE A 391 -13.05 33.90 -9.11
N ASN A 392 -13.98 34.50 -8.43
CA ASN A 392 -14.19 34.20 -7.03
C ASN A 392 -15.31 33.18 -6.86
N ILE A 393 -15.33 32.48 -5.76
CA ILE A 393 -16.34 31.47 -5.43
C ILE A 393 -17.75 32.04 -5.55
N ARG A 394 -17.96 33.29 -5.17
CA ARG A 394 -19.25 33.96 -5.27
C ARG A 394 -19.65 34.19 -6.72
N SER A 395 -18.72 34.64 -7.55
CA SER A 395 -18.95 34.83 -8.99
C SER A 395 -19.19 33.51 -9.69
N PHE A 396 -18.54 32.42 -9.25
CA PHE A 396 -18.81 31.07 -9.72
C PHE A 396 -20.24 30.64 -9.44
N PHE A 397 -20.69 30.76 -8.20
CA PHE A 397 -22.03 30.37 -7.84
C PHE A 397 -23.11 31.29 -8.46
N GLU A 398 -22.84 32.58 -8.61
CA GLU A 398 -23.72 33.52 -9.31
C GLU A 398 -23.78 33.19 -10.81
N TYR A 399 -22.63 32.87 -11.42
CA TYR A 399 -22.56 32.53 -12.84
C TYR A 399 -23.21 31.17 -13.10
N TYR A 400 -23.00 30.19 -12.24
CA TYR A 400 -23.57 28.86 -12.30
C TYR A 400 -25.10 28.89 -12.26
N LYS A 401 -25.65 29.78 -11.43
CA LYS A 401 -27.12 29.97 -11.30
C LYS A 401 -27.77 30.44 -12.58
N ASP A 402 -27.07 31.23 -13.38
CA ASP A 402 -27.66 31.97 -14.51
C ASP A 402 -27.18 31.45 -15.88
N ALA A 403 -26.11 30.69 -15.99
CA ALA A 403 -25.41 30.40 -17.24
C ALA A 403 -25.38 28.94 -17.69
N PHE A 404 -25.78 27.98 -16.84
CA PHE A 404 -25.74 26.56 -17.18
C PHE A 404 -27.12 25.95 -17.34
N ASP A 405 -27.30 25.32 -18.49
CA ASP A 405 -28.32 24.32 -18.67
C ASP A 405 -27.92 23.05 -17.86
N VAL A 406 -28.87 22.54 -17.11
CA VAL A 406 -28.74 21.35 -16.25
C VAL A 406 -28.15 20.14 -17.00
N SER A 407 -28.48 20.00 -18.29
CA SER A 407 -27.96 18.92 -19.14
C SER A 407 -26.45 18.98 -19.35
N GLN A 408 -25.88 20.17 -19.44
CA GLN A 408 -24.43 20.34 -19.60
C GLN A 408 -23.64 19.99 -18.35
N ILE A 409 -24.27 20.14 -17.20
CA ILE A 409 -23.66 19.75 -15.91
C ILE A 409 -23.67 18.24 -15.75
N ASP A 410 -24.75 17.58 -16.13
CA ASP A 410 -24.86 16.12 -16.07
C ASP A 410 -23.82 15.44 -16.98
N ASP A 411 -23.57 15.98 -18.18
CA ASP A 411 -22.54 15.48 -19.08
C ASP A 411 -21.12 15.69 -18.50
N LEU A 412 -20.86 16.86 -17.95
CA LEU A 412 -19.59 17.15 -17.28
C LEU A 412 -19.37 16.28 -16.06
N MET A 413 -20.43 16.08 -15.27
CA MET A 413 -20.40 15.17 -14.11
C MET A 413 -20.21 13.72 -14.51
N LEU A 414 -20.65 13.32 -15.71
CA LEU A 414 -20.43 11.99 -16.25
C LEU A 414 -18.97 11.80 -16.65
N GLU A 415 -18.33 12.80 -17.28
CA GLU A 415 -16.90 12.77 -17.58
C GLU A 415 -16.03 12.77 -16.30
N MET A 416 -16.45 13.51 -15.29
CA MET A 416 -15.79 13.56 -13.99
C MET A 416 -15.93 12.27 -13.16
N LYS A 417 -16.86 11.38 -13.50
CA LYS A 417 -17.09 10.08 -12.85
C LYS A 417 -15.83 9.20 -12.80
N TYR A 418 -14.90 9.43 -13.68
CA TYR A 418 -13.63 8.69 -13.72
C TYR A 418 -12.54 9.24 -12.81
N MET A 419 -12.78 10.35 -12.13
CA MET A 419 -11.85 10.96 -11.17
C MET A 419 -12.34 10.89 -9.73
N ASP A 420 -12.91 9.77 -9.30
CA ASP A 420 -13.31 9.59 -7.91
C ASP A 420 -12.09 9.60 -7.00
N MET A 421 -11.86 10.71 -6.34
CA MET A 421 -10.89 10.86 -5.26
C MET A 421 -11.63 11.11 -3.95
N GLU A 422 -11.14 10.50 -2.89
CA GLU A 422 -11.62 10.81 -1.55
C GLU A 422 -10.81 11.95 -0.95
N HIS A 423 -11.49 12.85 -0.27
CA HIS A 423 -10.95 14.03 0.39
C HIS A 423 -10.82 13.79 1.89
N TYR A 424 -9.73 14.23 2.44
CA TYR A 424 -9.40 14.06 3.86
C TYR A 424 -8.70 15.30 4.39
N TYR A 425 -8.91 15.59 5.66
CA TYR A 425 -8.19 16.64 6.37
C TYR A 425 -7.78 16.20 7.77
N ILE A 426 -6.80 16.88 8.33
CA ILE A 426 -6.40 16.76 9.72
C ILE A 426 -6.06 18.15 10.26
N HIS A 427 -6.51 18.46 11.48
CA HIS A 427 -6.04 19.56 12.28
C HIS A 427 -4.85 19.08 13.11
N LYS A 428 -3.74 19.81 13.10
CA LYS A 428 -2.52 19.47 13.85
C LYS A 428 -2.69 19.64 15.33
#